data_b295c823ecb2e8e0810120104936d69a
#
_entry.id   b295c823ecb2e8e0810120104936d69a
#
_cell.length_a   1.000
_cell.length_b   1.000
_cell.length_c   1.000
_cell.angle_alpha   90.00
_cell.angle_beta   90.00
_cell.angle_gamma   90.00
#
_symmetry.space_group_name_H-M   'P 1'
#
loop_
_entity.id
_entity.type
_entity.pdbx_description
1 polymer ?
#
loop_
_entity_poly.entity_id
_entity_poly.type
_entity_poly.pdbx_seq_one_letter_code
_entity_poly.pdbx_strand_id
1 'polypeptide(L)'
;MREELPEDSEIAAVLPEYTERGDSTRILLRDGREILIDCTTKTALRRLAERHCKSLGLMRAWAANYTHRRSANPVAIDCDLVLVPVKTREPRVPGDNTLAQVNVALAVRLVTEPHCAIETAGGQRVPVLWSRKMIQSHIAEGCHIHADLLQAQQRSVLRRLARKDDRSFL
;
A
#
# COMPACT_ATOMS: atom_id res chain seq x y z
N MET A 1 13.18 19.42 9.78
CA MET A 1 12.39 19.46 8.51
C MET A 1 11.69 18.11 8.38
N ARG A 2 10.38 18.04 8.29
CA ARG A 2 9.69 16.76 8.05
C ARG A 2 9.96 16.41 6.59
N GLU A 3 10.60 15.28 6.34
CA GLU A 3 10.76 14.77 4.98
C GLU A 3 9.38 14.61 4.35
N GLU A 4 9.22 15.16 3.16
CA GLU A 4 7.96 15.14 2.43
C GLU A 4 7.74 13.74 1.83
N LEU A 5 6.56 13.18 2.05
CA LEU A 5 6.19 11.90 1.47
C LEU A 5 5.88 12.08 -0.02
N PRO A 6 6.30 11.14 -0.90
CA PRO A 6 5.98 11.19 -2.33
C PRO A 6 4.48 11.14 -2.59
N GLU A 7 4.07 11.49 -3.81
CA GLU A 7 2.69 11.37 -4.26
C GLU A 7 2.23 9.90 -4.27
N ASP A 8 0.97 9.66 -3.98
CA ASP A 8 0.41 8.31 -3.81
C ASP A 8 0.61 7.43 -5.04
N SER A 9 0.41 7.99 -6.25
CA SER A 9 0.59 7.29 -7.52
C SER A 9 2.03 6.90 -7.84
N GLU A 10 3.00 7.48 -7.12
CA GLU A 10 4.41 7.17 -7.28
C GLU A 10 4.89 6.07 -6.33
N ILE A 11 4.16 5.80 -5.25
CA ILE A 11 4.55 4.83 -4.23
C ILE A 11 4.30 3.40 -4.71
N ALA A 12 5.38 2.65 -4.97
CA ALA A 12 5.30 1.23 -5.34
C ALA A 12 5.32 0.31 -4.11
N ALA A 13 6.10 0.63 -3.09
CA ALA A 13 6.13 -0.11 -1.84
C ALA A 13 6.69 0.72 -0.69
N VAL A 14 6.32 0.35 0.53
CA VAL A 14 6.79 0.95 1.80
C VAL A 14 7.37 -0.16 2.65
N LEU A 15 8.69 -0.14 2.90
CA LEU A 15 9.43 -1.20 3.58
C LEU A 15 10.01 -0.73 4.90
N PRO A 16 10.00 -1.58 5.93
CA PRO A 16 10.77 -1.31 7.14
C PRO A 16 12.27 -1.50 6.87
N GLU A 17 13.08 -0.55 7.29
CA GLU A 17 14.52 -0.55 7.14
C GLU A 17 15.21 -0.37 8.49
N TYR A 18 16.30 -1.12 8.73
CA TYR A 18 17.16 -0.89 9.89
C TYR A 18 18.28 0.06 9.51
N THR A 19 18.40 1.15 10.25
CA THR A 19 19.49 2.11 10.12
C THR A 19 20.29 2.19 11.43
N GLU A 20 21.42 2.89 11.42
CA GLU A 20 22.18 3.17 12.64
C GLU A 20 21.37 3.96 13.68
N ARG A 21 20.35 4.72 13.21
CA ARG A 21 19.45 5.51 14.07
C ARG A 21 18.23 4.72 14.55
N GLY A 22 18.10 3.45 14.16
CA GLY A 22 16.97 2.59 14.49
C GLY A 22 16.08 2.25 13.30
N ASP A 23 14.80 2.05 13.57
CA ASP A 23 13.80 1.66 12.55
C ASP A 23 13.42 2.89 11.69
N SER A 24 13.69 2.78 10.42
CA SER A 24 13.36 3.77 9.38
C SER A 24 12.45 3.15 8.34
N THR A 25 12.01 3.92 7.36
CA THR A 25 11.16 3.47 6.27
C THR A 25 11.80 3.75 4.93
N ARG A 26 11.95 2.71 4.11
CA ARG A 26 12.32 2.82 2.70
C ARG A 26 11.06 2.82 1.86
N ILE A 27 10.92 3.81 0.98
CA ILE A 27 9.83 3.89 0.01
C ILE A 27 10.42 3.63 -1.38
N LEU A 28 9.88 2.62 -2.07
CA LEU A 28 10.21 2.33 -3.47
C LEU A 28 9.26 3.12 -4.35
N LEU A 29 9.80 3.80 -5.36
CA LEU A 29 9.05 4.61 -6.29
C LEU A 29 8.83 3.89 -7.64
N ARG A 30 7.77 4.29 -8.32
CA ARG A 30 7.37 3.80 -9.63
C ARG A 30 8.45 3.91 -10.70
N ASP A 31 9.30 4.93 -10.60
CA ASP A 31 10.39 5.21 -11.55
C ASP A 31 11.72 4.49 -11.21
N GLY A 32 11.73 3.65 -10.18
CA GLY A 32 12.91 2.90 -9.73
C GLY A 32 13.75 3.61 -8.68
N ARG A 33 13.45 4.86 -8.34
CA ARG A 33 14.11 5.56 -7.22
C ARG A 33 13.64 5.03 -5.87
N GLU A 34 14.45 5.28 -4.85
CA GLU A 34 14.16 4.93 -3.46
C GLU A 34 14.32 6.16 -2.57
N ILE A 35 13.48 6.26 -1.55
CA ILE A 35 13.54 7.32 -0.54
C ILE A 35 13.63 6.65 0.82
N LEU A 36 14.57 7.08 1.66
CA LEU A 36 14.68 6.67 3.05
C LEU A 36 14.11 7.78 3.93
N ILE A 37 13.17 7.43 4.82
CA ILE A 37 12.51 8.35 5.74
C ILE A 37 12.82 7.92 7.17
N ASP A 38 13.25 8.89 8.00
CA ASP A 38 13.61 8.67 9.41
C ASP A 38 12.35 8.59 10.30
N CYS A 39 11.51 7.60 10.02
CA CYS A 39 10.38 7.21 10.87
C CYS A 39 9.99 5.76 10.61
N THR A 40 9.25 5.15 11.54
CA THR A 40 8.75 3.78 11.36
C THR A 40 7.72 3.69 10.24
N THR A 41 7.61 2.52 9.61
CA THR A 41 6.59 2.25 8.58
C THR A 41 5.17 2.54 9.07
N LYS A 42 4.87 2.26 10.35
CA LYS A 42 3.57 2.59 10.96
C LYS A 42 3.32 4.11 10.94
N THR A 43 4.34 4.91 11.24
CA THR A 43 4.26 6.37 11.21
C THR A 43 4.11 6.88 9.77
N ALA A 44 4.85 6.32 8.82
CA ALA A 44 4.73 6.66 7.41
C ALA A 44 3.31 6.38 6.88
N LEU A 45 2.76 5.19 7.15
CA LEU A 45 1.38 4.83 6.76
C LEU A 45 0.33 5.75 7.39
N ARG A 46 0.50 6.12 8.67
CA ARG A 46 -0.40 7.07 9.32
C ARG A 46 -0.36 8.43 8.64
N ARG A 47 0.82 8.96 8.31
CA ARG A 47 0.97 10.24 7.60
C ARG A 47 0.37 10.20 6.19
N LEU A 48 0.48 9.07 5.47
CA LEU A 48 -0.18 8.87 4.19
C LEU A 48 -1.71 8.89 4.34
N ALA A 49 -2.26 8.21 5.34
CA ALA A 49 -3.70 8.22 5.62
C ALA A 49 -4.20 9.63 6.02
N GLU A 50 -3.46 10.33 6.89
CA GLU A 50 -3.78 11.69 7.35
C GLU A 50 -3.83 12.71 6.20
N ARG A 51 -2.99 12.54 5.14
CA ARG A 51 -3.04 13.34 3.91
C ARG A 51 -4.44 13.34 3.26
N HIS A 52 -5.15 12.21 3.38
CA HIS A 52 -6.51 12.02 2.88
C HIS A 52 -7.60 12.24 3.94
N CYS A 53 -7.26 12.84 5.08
CA CYS A 53 -8.17 12.98 6.22
C CYS A 53 -8.75 11.63 6.71
N LYS A 54 -7.97 10.54 6.57
CA LYS A 54 -8.36 9.18 6.95
C LYS A 54 -7.59 8.73 8.20
N SER A 55 -8.22 7.83 8.98
CA SER A 55 -7.60 7.17 10.13
C SER A 55 -7.09 5.79 9.73
N LEU A 56 -5.79 5.52 9.96
CA LEU A 56 -5.19 4.21 9.70
C LEU A 56 -5.89 3.09 10.50
N GLY A 57 -6.31 3.38 11.74
CA GLY A 57 -7.03 2.42 12.58
C GLY A 57 -8.39 2.02 11.99
N LEU A 58 -9.19 3.01 11.54
CA LEU A 58 -10.49 2.76 10.91
C LEU A 58 -10.35 2.03 9.58
N MET A 59 -9.34 2.36 8.79
CA MET A 59 -9.06 1.67 7.52
C MET A 59 -8.72 0.19 7.74
N ARG A 60 -7.91 -0.11 8.76
CA ARG A 60 -7.58 -1.49 9.14
C ARG A 60 -8.81 -2.26 9.65
N ALA A 61 -9.66 -1.63 10.45
CA ALA A 61 -10.91 -2.23 10.93
C ALA A 61 -11.87 -2.53 9.76
N TRP A 62 -12.01 -1.60 8.83
CA TRP A 62 -12.80 -1.82 7.60
C TRP A 62 -12.24 -2.97 6.77
N ALA A 63 -10.93 -3.01 6.54
CA ALA A 63 -10.28 -4.08 5.78
C ALA A 63 -10.40 -5.44 6.49
N ALA A 64 -10.34 -5.50 7.82
CA ALA A 64 -10.55 -6.72 8.59
C ALA A 64 -11.97 -7.28 8.40
N ASN A 65 -12.98 -6.42 8.35
CA ASN A 65 -14.35 -6.82 8.04
C ASN A 65 -14.51 -7.29 6.59
N TYR A 66 -13.82 -6.64 5.66
CA TYR A 66 -13.86 -6.99 4.23
C TYR A 66 -13.19 -8.34 3.95
N THR A 67 -12.00 -8.58 4.51
CA THR A 67 -11.19 -9.79 4.27
C THR A 67 -11.53 -10.94 5.22
N HIS A 68 -12.27 -10.69 6.30
CA HIS A 68 -12.48 -11.61 7.41
C HIS A 68 -11.18 -12.07 8.11
N ARG A 69 -10.11 -11.28 8.01
CA ARG A 69 -8.80 -11.54 8.66
C ARG A 69 -8.64 -10.67 9.90
N ARG A 70 -8.03 -11.24 10.94
CA ARG A 70 -7.72 -10.51 12.18
C ARG A 70 -6.51 -9.59 12.05
N SER A 71 -5.57 -9.91 11.17
CA SER A 71 -4.30 -9.20 11.02
C SER A 71 -3.81 -9.22 9.57
N ALA A 72 -2.76 -8.44 9.29
CA ALA A 72 -2.14 -8.34 7.97
C ALA A 72 -3.15 -7.98 6.87
N ASN A 73 -4.01 -7.00 7.17
CA ASN A 73 -5.02 -6.52 6.24
C ASN A 73 -4.47 -5.44 5.31
N PRO A 74 -4.98 -5.34 4.07
CA PRO A 74 -4.66 -4.24 3.17
C PRO A 74 -4.98 -2.88 3.77
N VAL A 75 -4.25 -1.86 3.35
CA VAL A 75 -4.47 -0.46 3.70
C VAL A 75 -4.89 0.29 2.43
N ALA A 76 -6.17 0.55 2.29
CA ALA A 76 -6.74 1.21 1.12
C ALA A 76 -6.81 2.73 1.33
N ILE A 77 -5.73 3.43 1.05
CA ILE A 77 -5.64 4.88 1.27
C ILE A 77 -6.45 5.63 0.22
N ASP A 78 -6.23 5.32 -1.05
CA ASP A 78 -6.98 5.86 -2.18
C ASP A 78 -6.97 4.85 -3.33
N CYS A 79 -7.63 5.16 -4.45
CA CYS A 79 -7.61 4.34 -5.66
C CYS A 79 -6.19 4.19 -6.26
N ASP A 80 -5.31 5.17 -6.06
CA ASP A 80 -3.91 5.10 -6.49
C ASP A 80 -2.98 4.40 -5.48
N LEU A 81 -3.46 4.16 -4.25
CA LEU A 81 -2.63 3.62 -3.17
C LEU A 81 -3.39 2.60 -2.32
N VAL A 82 -3.45 1.38 -2.81
CA VAL A 82 -3.93 0.20 -2.08
C VAL A 82 -2.74 -0.68 -1.73
N LEU A 83 -2.35 -0.66 -0.48
CA LEU A 83 -1.16 -1.31 0.06
C LEU A 83 -1.50 -2.67 0.67
N VAL A 84 -0.79 -3.70 0.24
CA VAL A 84 -0.94 -5.07 0.75
C VAL A 84 0.27 -5.43 1.60
N PRO A 85 0.06 -5.90 2.84
CA PRO A 85 1.14 -6.34 3.70
C PRO A 85 1.74 -7.65 3.21
N VAL A 86 3.07 -7.73 3.21
CA VAL A 86 3.84 -8.95 2.95
C VAL A 86 5.01 -9.03 3.92
N LYS A 87 5.27 -10.22 4.49
CA LYS A 87 6.41 -10.38 5.41
C LYS A 87 7.72 -10.33 4.62
N THR A 88 8.56 -9.34 4.95
CA THR A 88 9.81 -9.07 4.20
C THR A 88 11.07 -9.35 5.01
N ARG A 89 10.98 -9.39 6.34
CA ARG A 89 12.14 -9.65 7.23
C ARG A 89 11.72 -10.38 8.50
N GLU A 90 12.68 -11.00 9.17
CA GLU A 90 12.50 -11.50 10.53
C GLU A 90 12.76 -10.39 11.55
N PRO A 91 12.03 -10.39 12.69
CA PRO A 91 12.23 -9.39 13.74
C PRO A 91 13.61 -9.59 14.40
N ARG A 92 14.31 -8.51 14.72
CA ARG A 92 15.53 -8.52 15.54
C ARG A 92 15.20 -8.49 17.03
N VAL A 93 14.14 -7.77 17.37
CA VAL A 93 13.62 -7.67 18.74
C VAL A 93 12.09 -7.82 18.74
N PRO A 94 11.47 -8.22 19.87
CA PRO A 94 10.03 -8.27 19.98
C PRO A 94 9.37 -6.91 19.66
N GLY A 95 8.37 -6.91 18.79
CA GLY A 95 7.66 -5.69 18.38
C GLY A 95 8.18 -5.03 17.11
N ASP A 96 9.28 -5.51 16.53
CA ASP A 96 9.76 -5.01 15.23
C ASP A 96 8.70 -5.17 14.15
N ASN A 97 8.59 -4.16 13.30
CA ASN A 97 7.78 -4.29 12.10
C ASN A 97 8.49 -5.17 11.06
N THR A 98 7.84 -6.25 10.67
CA THR A 98 8.35 -7.23 9.70
C THR A 98 7.64 -7.19 8.36
N LEU A 99 6.62 -6.33 8.22
CA LEU A 99 5.76 -6.25 7.05
C LEU A 99 6.16 -5.07 6.16
N ALA A 100 6.48 -5.37 4.91
CA ALA A 100 6.42 -4.38 3.83
C ALA A 100 4.97 -4.19 3.40
N GLN A 101 4.69 -3.07 2.75
CA GLN A 101 3.39 -2.70 2.18
C GLN A 101 3.57 -2.48 0.69
N VAL A 102 2.99 -3.33 -0.14
CA VAL A 102 3.15 -3.30 -1.60
C VAL A 102 1.90 -2.72 -2.25
N ASN A 103 2.06 -1.70 -3.09
CA ASN A 103 0.95 -1.12 -3.85
C ASN A 103 0.54 -2.07 -4.98
N VAL A 104 -0.69 -2.59 -4.91
CA VAL A 104 -1.18 -3.55 -5.89
C VAL A 104 -1.29 -2.97 -7.30
N ALA A 105 -1.48 -1.67 -7.44
CA ALA A 105 -1.51 -0.99 -8.74
C ALA A 105 -0.14 -0.99 -9.46
N LEU A 106 0.96 -1.16 -8.71
CA LEU A 106 2.33 -1.12 -9.20
C LEU A 106 3.10 -2.44 -8.97
N ALA A 107 2.45 -3.48 -8.45
CA ALA A 107 2.99 -4.83 -8.38
C ALA A 107 2.89 -5.50 -9.75
N VAL A 108 4.02 -5.93 -10.32
CA VAL A 108 4.07 -6.47 -11.68
C VAL A 108 3.98 -7.99 -11.67
N ARG A 109 4.83 -8.66 -10.88
CA ARG A 109 4.87 -10.12 -10.82
C ARG A 109 5.51 -10.63 -9.54
N LEU A 110 5.21 -11.89 -9.23
CA LEU A 110 5.90 -12.66 -8.21
C LEU A 110 7.07 -13.41 -8.84
N VAL A 111 8.28 -13.11 -8.38
CA VAL A 111 9.51 -13.80 -8.75
C VAL A 111 9.81 -14.86 -7.69
N THR A 112 10.16 -16.08 -8.10
CA THR A 112 10.40 -17.19 -7.16
C THR A 112 11.87 -17.61 -7.07
N GLU A 113 12.68 -17.18 -8.03
CA GLU A 113 14.10 -17.54 -8.08
C GLU A 113 15.00 -16.29 -8.13
N PRO A 114 16.18 -16.31 -7.46
CA PRO A 114 16.67 -17.29 -6.49
C PRO A 114 15.93 -17.24 -5.14
N HIS A 115 15.20 -16.14 -4.86
CA HIS A 115 14.41 -15.94 -3.65
C HIS A 115 13.05 -15.34 -4.02
N CYS A 116 12.03 -15.65 -3.23
CA CYS A 116 10.70 -15.12 -3.45
C CYS A 116 10.68 -13.59 -3.26
N ALA A 117 10.20 -12.88 -4.26
CA ALA A 117 10.08 -11.41 -4.23
C ALA A 117 8.93 -10.94 -5.11
N ILE A 118 8.37 -9.78 -4.76
CA ILE A 118 7.43 -9.05 -5.63
C ILE A 118 8.23 -8.01 -6.40
N GLU A 119 8.18 -8.08 -7.73
CA GLU A 119 8.75 -7.08 -8.60
C GLU A 119 7.75 -5.95 -8.83
N THR A 120 8.22 -4.72 -8.65
CA THR A 120 7.42 -3.50 -8.83
C THR A 120 7.58 -2.93 -10.24
N ALA A 121 6.72 -1.99 -10.62
CA ALA A 121 6.79 -1.29 -11.90
C ALA A 121 8.12 -0.57 -12.14
N GLY A 122 8.81 -0.15 -11.08
CA GLY A 122 10.16 0.44 -11.14
C GLY A 122 11.29 -0.58 -11.28
N GLY A 123 10.98 -1.89 -11.38
CA GLY A 123 11.97 -2.97 -11.49
C GLY A 123 12.62 -3.37 -10.16
N GLN A 124 12.27 -2.71 -9.04
CA GLN A 124 12.77 -3.09 -7.72
C GLN A 124 12.07 -4.38 -7.25
N ARG A 125 12.73 -5.09 -6.34
CA ARG A 125 12.23 -6.33 -5.75
C ARG A 125 12.00 -6.17 -4.26
N VAL A 126 10.78 -6.46 -3.82
CA VAL A 126 10.40 -6.57 -2.42
C VAL A 126 10.58 -8.02 -2.00
N PRO A 127 11.57 -8.37 -1.15
CA PRO A 127 11.75 -9.74 -0.70
C PRO A 127 10.54 -10.19 0.13
N VAL A 128 10.14 -11.45 0.00
CA VAL A 128 8.97 -11.99 0.70
C VAL A 128 9.30 -13.32 1.35
N LEU A 129 9.00 -13.44 2.64
CA LEU A 129 9.24 -14.63 3.44
C LEU A 129 8.03 -15.56 3.54
N TRP A 130 6.86 -15.11 3.11
CA TRP A 130 5.65 -15.93 3.08
C TRP A 130 5.64 -16.89 1.88
N SER A 131 4.85 -17.96 1.99
CA SER A 131 4.65 -18.89 0.88
C SER A 131 3.97 -18.20 -0.30
N ARG A 132 4.26 -18.69 -1.51
CA ARG A 132 3.64 -18.20 -2.76
C ARG A 132 2.11 -18.13 -2.66
N LYS A 133 1.47 -19.18 -2.12
CA LYS A 133 0.01 -19.24 -1.96
C LYS A 133 -0.51 -18.09 -1.08
N MET A 134 0.19 -17.82 0.03
CA MET A 134 -0.20 -16.74 0.94
C MET A 134 -0.07 -15.37 0.27
N ILE A 135 1.04 -15.12 -0.43
CA ILE A 135 1.26 -13.86 -1.16
C ILE A 135 0.18 -13.66 -2.22
N GLN A 136 -0.11 -14.68 -3.02
CA GLN A 136 -1.14 -14.61 -4.06
C GLN A 136 -2.51 -14.30 -3.48
N SER A 137 -2.87 -14.89 -2.34
CA SER A 137 -4.13 -14.59 -1.65
C SER A 137 -4.19 -13.12 -1.18
N HIS A 138 -3.13 -12.60 -0.57
CA HIS A 138 -3.07 -11.21 -0.11
C HIS A 138 -3.12 -10.21 -1.29
N ILE A 139 -2.38 -10.47 -2.36
CA ILE A 139 -2.41 -9.63 -3.56
C ILE A 139 -3.80 -9.65 -4.20
N ALA A 140 -4.43 -10.82 -4.32
CA ALA A 140 -5.78 -10.94 -4.88
C ALA A 140 -6.81 -10.12 -4.08
N GLU A 141 -6.76 -10.18 -2.75
CA GLU A 141 -7.62 -9.37 -1.88
C GLU A 141 -7.40 -7.85 -2.10
N GLY A 142 -6.14 -7.43 -2.18
CA GLY A 142 -5.81 -6.03 -2.49
C GLY A 142 -6.30 -5.60 -3.87
N CYS A 143 -6.18 -6.45 -4.88
CA CYS A 143 -6.70 -6.19 -6.22
C CYS A 143 -8.23 -6.07 -6.25
N HIS A 144 -8.96 -6.90 -5.49
CA HIS A 144 -10.42 -6.77 -5.35
C HIS A 144 -10.81 -5.44 -4.72
N ILE A 145 -10.16 -5.05 -3.62
CA ILE A 145 -10.39 -3.75 -2.98
C ILE A 145 -10.10 -2.60 -3.95
N HIS A 146 -8.99 -2.68 -4.69
CA HIS A 146 -8.61 -1.67 -5.68
C HIS A 146 -9.67 -1.55 -6.80
N ALA A 147 -10.16 -2.66 -7.33
CA ALA A 147 -11.23 -2.67 -8.33
C ALA A 147 -12.53 -2.04 -7.81
N ASP A 148 -12.92 -2.34 -6.57
CA ASP A 148 -14.11 -1.76 -5.93
C ASP A 148 -13.98 -0.24 -5.76
N LEU A 149 -12.80 0.25 -5.35
CA LEU A 149 -12.53 1.69 -5.23
C LEU A 149 -12.59 2.40 -6.59
N LEU A 150 -12.00 1.84 -7.64
CA LEU A 150 -12.06 2.38 -8.98
C LEU A 150 -13.50 2.44 -9.51
N GLN A 151 -14.30 1.40 -9.30
CA GLN A 151 -15.72 1.41 -9.68
C GLN A 151 -16.51 2.48 -8.92
N ALA A 152 -16.28 2.63 -7.61
CA ALA A 152 -16.93 3.64 -6.80
C ALA A 152 -16.59 5.06 -7.29
N GLN A 153 -15.33 5.31 -7.65
CA GLN A 153 -14.89 6.58 -8.23
C GLN A 153 -15.56 6.86 -9.55
N GLN A 154 -15.59 5.89 -10.48
CA GLN A 154 -16.25 6.03 -11.78
C GLN A 154 -17.73 6.35 -11.63
N ARG A 155 -18.46 5.63 -10.75
CA ARG A 155 -19.88 5.91 -10.48
C ARG A 155 -20.08 7.32 -9.94
N SER A 156 -19.19 7.81 -9.07
CA SER A 156 -19.24 9.17 -8.54
C SER A 156 -19.08 10.22 -9.63
N VAL A 157 -18.12 10.02 -10.54
CA VAL A 157 -17.90 10.93 -11.68
C VAL A 157 -19.12 10.97 -12.61
N LEU A 158 -19.64 9.81 -13.00
CA LEU A 158 -20.81 9.70 -13.87
C LEU A 158 -22.04 10.38 -13.26
N ARG A 159 -22.29 10.21 -11.96
CA ARG A 159 -23.40 10.89 -11.25
C ARG A 159 -23.24 12.41 -11.25
N ARG A 160 -22.01 12.92 -11.16
CA ARG A 160 -21.74 14.37 -11.21
C ARG A 160 -21.98 14.94 -12.60
N LEU A 161 -21.60 14.22 -13.66
CA LEU A 161 -21.80 14.62 -15.04
C LEU A 161 -23.31 14.66 -15.37
N ALA A 162 -24.07 13.61 -15.05
CA ALA A 162 -25.51 13.56 -15.25
C ALA A 162 -26.26 14.75 -14.58
N ARG A 163 -25.85 15.13 -13.35
CA ARG A 163 -26.45 16.29 -12.66
C ARG A 163 -26.09 17.64 -13.29
N LYS A 164 -25.00 17.76 -14.05
CA LYS A 164 -24.65 18.98 -14.76
C LYS A 164 -25.53 19.16 -15.98
N ASP A 165 -25.84 18.08 -16.70
CA ASP A 165 -26.72 18.13 -17.87
C ASP A 165 -28.16 18.57 -17.49
N ASP A 166 -28.69 18.08 -16.36
CA ASP A 166 -29.99 18.49 -15.83
C ASP A 166 -30.09 20.00 -15.45
N ARG A 167 -28.95 20.63 -15.15
CA ARG A 167 -28.92 22.06 -14.78
C ARG A 167 -28.73 23.00 -15.96
N SER A 168 -28.44 22.51 -17.15
CA SER A 168 -28.26 23.32 -18.35
C SER A 168 -29.58 23.69 -19.04
N PHE A 169 -30.74 23.26 -18.51
CA PHE A 169 -32.09 23.55 -19.03
C PHE A 169 -32.90 24.50 -18.13
N LEU A 170 -32.30 25.15 -17.14
CA LEU A 170 -32.89 26.24 -16.36
C LEU A 170 -32.09 27.52 -16.61
#